data_dffa94849a610fcc361d43e774331754
#
_entry.id   dffa94849a610fcc361d43e774331754
#
_cell.length_a   1.000
_cell.length_b   1.000
_cell.length_c   1.000
_cell.angle_alpha   90.00
_cell.angle_beta   90.00
_cell.angle_gamma   90.00
#
_symmetry.space_group_name_H-M   'P 1'
#
loop_
_entity.id
_entity.type
_entity.pdbx_description
1 polymer ?
#
loop_
_entity_poly.entity_id
_entity_poly.type
_entity_poly.pdbx_seq_one_letter_code
_entity_poly.pdbx_strand_id
1 'polypeptide(L)' 'MKIQFSTSGAAFHDDYADEIINKMNKEREVVRILYTIINAIQLDDADHGSIMDINGNKVGSWEL' A
#
# COMPACT_ATOMS: atom_id res chain seq x y z
N MET A 1 -16.54 -0.03 -5.44
CA MET A 1 -15.26 0.29 -4.77
C MET A 1 -14.10 0.07 -5.71
N LYS A 2 -13.13 0.96 -5.70
CA LYS A 2 -11.92 0.80 -6.52
C LYS A 2 -10.69 1.12 -5.67
N ILE A 3 -9.71 0.22 -5.70
CA ILE A 3 -8.40 0.40 -5.08
C ILE A 3 -7.36 0.13 -6.16
N GLN A 4 -6.46 1.08 -6.40
CA GLN A 4 -5.42 0.92 -7.39
C GLN A 4 -4.12 1.58 -6.93
N PHE A 5 -3.02 0.81 -6.92
CA PHE A 5 -1.71 1.35 -6.59
C PHE A 5 -0.60 0.50 -7.22
N SER A 6 0.56 1.13 -7.40
CA SER A 6 1.76 0.48 -7.92
C SER A 6 2.52 -0.21 -6.79
N THR A 7 3.06 -1.39 -7.05
CA THR A 7 3.90 -2.15 -6.11
C THR A 7 5.35 -2.27 -6.60
N SER A 8 5.79 -1.40 -7.50
CA SER A 8 7.13 -1.47 -8.09
C SER A 8 8.20 -0.64 -7.37
N GLY A 9 7.81 0.22 -6.42
CA GLY A 9 8.75 1.10 -5.71
C GLY A 9 9.59 0.37 -4.66
N ALA A 10 10.56 1.10 -4.08
CA ALA A 10 11.50 0.56 -3.10
C ALA A 10 10.83 0.03 -1.82
N ALA A 11 9.66 0.53 -1.46
CA ALA A 11 8.90 0.04 -0.30
C ALA A 11 8.40 -1.40 -0.50
N PHE A 12 8.31 -1.86 -1.76
CA PHE A 12 7.78 -3.18 -2.13
C PHE A 12 8.86 -4.13 -2.63
N HIS A 13 9.97 -3.61 -3.11
CA HIS A 13 11.00 -4.39 -3.78
C HIS A 13 12.39 -3.83 -3.47
N ASP A 14 13.30 -4.73 -3.10
CA ASP A 14 14.71 -4.44 -2.89
C ASP A 14 15.54 -5.24 -3.91
N ASP A 15 16.27 -4.55 -4.78
CA ASP A 15 17.07 -5.17 -5.84
C ASP A 15 18.19 -6.06 -5.29
N TYR A 16 18.59 -5.86 -4.03
CA TYR A 16 19.64 -6.63 -3.35
C TYR A 16 19.11 -7.81 -2.55
N ALA A 17 17.78 -7.94 -2.39
CA ALA A 17 17.16 -9.04 -1.69
C ALA A 17 16.81 -10.17 -2.66
N ASP A 18 16.70 -11.42 -2.16
CA ASP A 18 16.23 -12.54 -2.98
C ASP A 18 14.71 -12.48 -3.20
N GLU A 19 14.20 -13.37 -4.07
CA GLU A 19 12.79 -13.38 -4.44
C GLU A 19 11.85 -13.67 -3.25
N ILE A 20 12.28 -14.52 -2.32
CA ILE A 20 11.47 -14.88 -1.15
C ILE A 20 11.31 -13.67 -0.23
N ILE A 21 12.39 -12.96 0.04
CA ILE A 21 12.38 -11.75 0.86
C ILE A 21 11.57 -10.66 0.19
N ASN A 22 11.73 -10.46 -1.11
CA ASN A 22 10.94 -9.47 -1.85
C ASN A 22 9.45 -9.78 -1.82
N LYS A 23 9.07 -11.04 -1.96
CA LYS A 23 7.67 -11.45 -1.83
C LYS A 23 7.10 -11.12 -0.46
N MET A 24 7.85 -11.44 0.61
CA MET A 24 7.44 -11.15 1.99
C MET A 24 7.30 -9.64 2.24
N ASN A 25 8.25 -8.86 1.75
CA ASN A 25 8.23 -7.40 1.90
C ASN A 25 7.04 -6.78 1.15
N LYS A 26 6.77 -7.25 -0.06
CA LYS A 26 5.64 -6.81 -0.85
C LYS A 26 4.31 -7.12 -0.16
N GLU A 27 4.15 -8.35 0.32
CA GLU A 27 2.93 -8.76 1.03
C GLU A 27 2.71 -7.91 2.28
N ARG A 28 3.75 -7.66 3.06
CA ARG A 28 3.68 -6.84 4.27
C ARG A 28 3.23 -5.41 3.97
N GLU A 29 3.82 -4.80 2.94
CA GLU A 29 3.47 -3.43 2.57
C GLU A 29 2.05 -3.34 2.01
N VAL A 30 1.62 -4.30 1.21
CA VAL A 30 0.24 -4.37 0.70
C VAL A 30 -0.76 -4.48 1.87
N VAL A 31 -0.49 -5.37 2.81
CA VAL A 31 -1.35 -5.53 4.00
C VAL A 31 -1.42 -4.23 4.80
N ARG A 32 -0.30 -3.57 5.02
CA ARG A 32 -0.25 -2.27 5.72
C ARG A 32 -1.13 -1.24 5.03
N ILE A 33 -1.03 -1.14 3.70
CA ILE A 33 -1.84 -0.21 2.91
C ILE A 33 -3.33 -0.52 3.03
N LEU A 34 -3.70 -1.80 2.95
CA LEU A 34 -5.11 -2.19 3.06
C LEU A 34 -5.68 -1.87 4.44
N TYR A 35 -4.90 -2.08 5.52
CA TYR A 35 -5.33 -1.67 6.86
C TYR A 35 -5.47 -0.16 6.99
N THR A 36 -4.62 0.62 6.34
CA THR A 36 -4.74 2.08 6.31
C THR A 36 -6.08 2.50 5.69
N ILE A 37 -6.48 1.86 4.60
CA ILE A 37 -7.77 2.11 3.95
C ILE A 37 -8.94 1.70 4.87
N ILE A 38 -8.85 0.53 5.50
CA ILE A 38 -9.86 0.07 6.46
C ILE A 38 -10.06 1.11 7.57
N ASN A 39 -8.98 1.58 8.16
CA ASN A 39 -9.03 2.57 9.23
C ASN A 39 -9.62 3.91 8.74
N ALA A 40 -9.29 4.34 7.54
CA ALA A 40 -9.83 5.56 6.96
C ALA A 40 -11.35 5.46 6.82
N ILE A 41 -11.86 4.34 6.36
CA ILE A 41 -13.31 4.11 6.22
C ILE A 41 -14.00 4.04 7.59
N GLN A 42 -13.44 3.28 8.54
CA GLN A 42 -14.08 3.03 9.83
C GLN A 42 -13.96 4.19 10.81
N LEU A 43 -12.79 4.82 10.88
CA LEU A 43 -12.48 5.81 11.91
C LEU A 43 -12.65 7.24 11.42
N ASP A 44 -12.33 7.50 10.16
CA ASP A 44 -12.36 8.85 9.59
C ASP A 44 -13.56 9.11 8.69
N ASP A 45 -14.43 8.11 8.53
CA ASP A 45 -15.62 8.18 7.67
C ASP A 45 -15.28 8.62 6.24
N ALA A 46 -14.09 8.21 5.76
CA ALA A 46 -13.62 8.56 4.43
C ALA A 46 -14.27 7.68 3.37
N ASP A 47 -14.53 8.25 2.20
CA ASP A 47 -15.07 7.54 1.04
C ASP A 47 -14.08 7.50 -0.14
N HIS A 48 -12.94 8.17 -0.02
CA HIS A 48 -11.84 8.14 -0.98
C HIS A 48 -10.54 8.61 -0.33
N GLY A 49 -9.42 8.35 -0.97
CA GLY A 49 -8.14 8.83 -0.48
C GLY A 49 -6.96 8.48 -1.37
N SER A 50 -5.83 9.09 -1.07
CA SER A 50 -4.55 8.74 -1.66
C SER A 50 -3.95 7.55 -0.92
N ILE A 51 -3.18 6.73 -1.65
CA ILE A 51 -2.42 5.62 -1.08
C ILE A 51 -0.95 6.02 -1.06
N MET A 52 -0.35 5.99 0.12
CA MET A 52 1.06 6.31 0.32
C MET A 52 1.82 5.05 0.72
N ASP A 53 3.02 4.88 0.18
CA ASP A 53 3.91 3.84 0.67
C ASP A 53 4.52 4.23 2.03
N ILE A 54 5.27 3.31 2.65
CA ILE A 54 5.89 3.57 3.96
C ILE A 54 6.92 4.68 3.91
N ASN A 55 7.46 5.00 2.72
CA ASN A 55 8.44 6.06 2.51
C ASN A 55 7.77 7.43 2.25
N GLY A 56 6.44 7.48 2.25
CA GLY A 56 5.69 8.72 2.03
C GLY A 56 5.48 9.09 0.57
N ASN A 57 5.71 8.16 -0.36
CA ASN A 57 5.46 8.38 -1.78
C ASN A 57 4.02 8.00 -2.12
N LYS A 58 3.36 8.84 -2.90
CA LYS A 58 2.02 8.49 -3.40
C LYS A 58 2.15 7.41 -4.47
N VAL A 59 1.51 6.27 -4.24
CA VAL A 59 1.56 5.11 -5.13
C VAL A 59 0.22 4.80 -5.79
N GLY A 60 -0.85 5.43 -5.36
CA GLY A 60 -2.17 5.21 -5.94
C GLY A 60 -3.28 5.93 -5.21
N SER A 61 -4.50 5.43 -5.39
CA SER A 61 -5.69 6.00 -4.77
C SER A 61 -6.77 4.92 -4.61
N TRP A 62 -7.77 5.25 -3.78
CA TRP A 62 -8.94 4.39 -3.59
C TRP A 62 -10.21 5.24 -3.50
N GLU A 63 -11.33 4.62 -3.85
CA GLU A 63 -12.66 5.21 -3.69
C GLU A 63 -13.68 4.14 -3.33
N LEU A 64 -14.61 4.47 -2.48
CA LEU A 64 -15.68 3.57 -2.07
C LEU A 64 -16.74 3.40 -3.18
#